data_30d4f17a9b2bd1c0897675e25ed4e5cf
#
_entry.id   30d4f17a9b2bd1c0897675e25ed4e5cf
#
_cell.length_a   1.000
_cell.length_b   1.000
_cell.length_c   1.000
_cell.angle_alpha   90.00
_cell.angle_beta   90.00
_cell.angle_gamma   90.00
#
_symmetry.space_group_name_H-M   'P 1'
#
loop_
_entity.id
_entity.type
_entity.pdbx_description
1 polymer ?
#
loop_
_entity_poly.entity_id
_entity_poly.type
_entity_poly.pdbx_seq_one_letter_code
_entity_poly.pdbx_strand_id
1 'polypeptide(L)'
;MNLKNIYFSWLIYWGKMKGLLNGIAEAIILLASLASFFVLIYQFGFVQTPDSVHILERSRPFILLAFFTGITLRYVVRFQEIIQEKMLYLDISIYFLLFAVLSSKIFFKDAIAHSLPYLSFLTKPLFVYVLLLLLSTIHLSRQTFTLMQTRIKPSLLFLLSFVFVILVGAGLLSLPNATTHRIPFIDALFISTTSVCVTGLTTVDVATSFTHIGHIIIMILIQIGGIGVMTFTSFFALSFMGKSSFTSKMMLKDMLNEDRTGGLFRVILNILFVTLFIEGIGAYFIYMDVRGSLPGGTQQELFYAMFHAVSAFCNAGISTLSGNMYDPLVADKYNLHFWIAMLIIFGGLGFPIVFNYLKLLHHLLMNGIKTVSYTHLTLPTNRE
;
A
#
# COMPACT_ATOMS: atom_id res chain seq x y z
N MET A 1 -38.85 -36.84 27.91
CA MET A 1 -37.67 -35.99 27.57
C MET A 1 -38.22 -34.70 26.98
N ASN A 2 -37.96 -33.57 27.64
CA ASN A 2 -38.68 -32.29 27.35
C ASN A 2 -38.10 -31.67 26.09
N LEU A 3 -38.88 -31.38 25.05
CA LEU A 3 -38.45 -30.78 23.76
C LEU A 3 -37.60 -29.52 23.95
N LYS A 4 -37.87 -28.76 25.01
CA LYS A 4 -37.06 -27.60 25.41
C LYS A 4 -35.58 -27.95 25.74
N ASN A 5 -35.35 -29.09 26.43
CA ASN A 5 -34.02 -29.52 26.80
C ASN A 5 -33.23 -30.02 25.59
N ILE A 6 -33.87 -30.65 24.61
CA ILE A 6 -33.27 -31.08 23.35
C ILE A 6 -32.87 -29.85 22.51
N TYR A 7 -33.73 -28.85 22.42
CA TYR A 7 -33.47 -27.59 21.72
C TYR A 7 -32.33 -26.81 22.35
N PHE A 8 -32.29 -26.70 23.69
CA PHE A 8 -31.17 -26.06 24.41
C PHE A 8 -29.83 -26.80 24.23
N SER A 9 -29.84 -28.14 24.32
CA SER A 9 -28.64 -28.93 24.08
C SER A 9 -28.14 -28.79 22.65
N TRP A 10 -29.03 -28.75 21.67
CA TRP A 10 -28.71 -28.53 20.27
C TRP A 10 -28.11 -27.13 20.03
N LEU A 11 -28.67 -26.08 20.65
CA LEU A 11 -28.14 -24.70 20.58
C LEU A 11 -26.74 -24.59 21.15
N ILE A 12 -26.45 -25.23 22.28
CA ILE A 12 -25.13 -25.24 22.92
C ILE A 12 -24.13 -26.00 22.03
N TYR A 13 -24.54 -27.17 21.52
CA TYR A 13 -23.70 -27.97 20.61
C TYR A 13 -23.41 -27.20 19.31
N TRP A 14 -24.41 -26.59 18.72
CA TRP A 14 -24.27 -25.75 17.52
C TRP A 14 -23.37 -24.56 17.76
N GLY A 15 -23.46 -23.88 18.91
CA GLY A 15 -22.57 -22.78 19.29
C GLY A 15 -21.10 -23.23 19.40
N LYS A 16 -20.83 -24.39 20.03
CA LYS A 16 -19.49 -24.97 20.10
C LYS A 16 -18.96 -25.37 18.71
N MET A 17 -19.81 -25.96 17.89
CA MET A 17 -19.44 -26.37 16.53
C MET A 17 -19.14 -25.16 15.64
N LYS A 18 -19.93 -24.08 15.73
CA LYS A 18 -19.66 -22.81 15.05
C LYS A 18 -18.28 -22.23 15.46
N GLY A 19 -17.96 -22.25 16.75
CA GLY A 19 -16.66 -21.79 17.25
C GLY A 19 -15.50 -22.60 16.68
N LEU A 20 -15.62 -23.91 16.65
CA LEU A 20 -14.61 -24.83 16.08
C LEU A 20 -14.45 -24.60 14.57
N LEU A 21 -15.55 -24.55 13.82
CA LEU A 21 -15.51 -24.32 12.36
C LEU A 21 -14.91 -22.96 12.00
N ASN A 22 -15.23 -21.92 12.78
CA ASN A 22 -14.62 -20.60 12.60
C ASN A 22 -13.11 -20.66 12.88
N GLY A 23 -12.67 -21.33 13.94
CA GLY A 23 -11.25 -21.53 14.23
C GLY A 23 -10.51 -22.29 13.11
N ILE A 24 -11.12 -23.31 12.53
CA ILE A 24 -10.58 -24.03 11.37
C ILE A 24 -10.48 -23.09 10.14
N ALA A 25 -11.53 -22.31 9.86
CA ALA A 25 -11.53 -21.36 8.76
C ALA A 25 -10.39 -20.33 8.88
N GLU A 26 -10.24 -19.74 10.07
CA GLU A 26 -9.17 -18.77 10.34
C GLU A 26 -7.77 -19.40 10.24
N ALA A 27 -7.60 -20.67 10.70
CA ALA A 27 -6.35 -21.40 10.57
C ALA A 27 -6.01 -21.68 9.10
N ILE A 28 -6.98 -22.09 8.28
CA ILE A 28 -6.78 -22.34 6.84
C ILE A 28 -6.36 -21.03 6.15
N ILE A 29 -7.04 -19.91 6.42
CA ILE A 29 -6.73 -18.60 5.83
C ILE A 29 -5.33 -18.13 6.27
N LEU A 30 -4.96 -18.34 7.55
CA LEU A 30 -3.63 -17.99 8.05
C LEU A 30 -2.54 -18.78 7.34
N LEU A 31 -2.70 -20.11 7.25
CA LEU A 31 -1.73 -20.97 6.57
C LEU A 31 -1.63 -20.65 5.08
N ALA A 32 -2.76 -20.38 4.41
CA ALA A 32 -2.77 -19.93 3.02
C ALA A 32 -2.05 -18.59 2.84
N SER A 33 -2.23 -17.65 3.78
CA SER A 33 -1.54 -16.35 3.76
C SER A 33 -0.02 -16.51 3.92
N LEU A 34 0.42 -17.31 4.88
CA LEU A 34 1.85 -17.59 5.09
C LEU A 34 2.48 -18.31 3.89
N ALA A 35 1.78 -19.32 3.35
CA ALA A 35 2.23 -20.03 2.16
C ALA A 35 2.32 -19.10 0.94
N SER A 36 1.38 -18.19 0.79
CA SER A 36 1.39 -17.17 -0.27
C SER A 36 2.60 -16.25 -0.16
N PHE A 37 2.90 -15.71 1.03
CA PHE A 37 4.11 -14.90 1.24
C PHE A 37 5.38 -15.68 0.94
N PHE A 38 5.45 -16.94 1.38
CA PHE A 38 6.61 -17.80 1.11
C PHE A 38 6.81 -18.02 -0.40
N VAL A 39 5.74 -18.31 -1.13
CA VAL A 39 5.77 -18.48 -2.60
C VAL A 39 6.20 -17.18 -3.29
N LEU A 40 5.71 -16.02 -2.84
CA LEU A 40 6.09 -14.72 -3.39
C LEU A 40 7.56 -14.39 -3.13
N ILE A 41 8.03 -14.58 -1.89
CA ILE A 41 9.43 -14.36 -1.53
C ILE A 41 10.34 -15.28 -2.34
N TYR A 42 9.96 -16.55 -2.47
CA TYR A 42 10.75 -17.51 -3.24
C TYR A 42 10.77 -17.18 -4.74
N GLN A 43 9.62 -16.81 -5.32
CA GLN A 43 9.50 -16.46 -6.74
C GLN A 43 10.34 -15.24 -7.12
N PHE A 44 10.31 -14.20 -6.31
CA PHE A 44 11.00 -12.93 -6.63
C PHE A 44 12.40 -12.83 -6.02
N GLY A 45 12.65 -13.54 -4.93
CA GLY A 45 13.90 -13.43 -4.18
C GLY A 45 15.02 -14.37 -4.60
N PHE A 46 14.68 -15.47 -5.30
CA PHE A 46 15.67 -16.49 -5.67
C PHE A 46 15.70 -16.73 -7.17
N VAL A 47 16.88 -17.12 -7.67
CA VAL A 47 17.07 -17.53 -9.06
C VAL A 47 16.23 -18.79 -9.32
N GLN A 48 15.35 -18.74 -10.31
CA GLN A 48 14.44 -19.83 -10.62
C GLN A 48 15.10 -20.89 -11.49
N THR A 49 15.07 -22.14 -11.03
CA THR A 49 15.39 -23.33 -11.85
C THR A 49 14.11 -23.85 -12.53
N PRO A 50 14.20 -24.61 -13.63
CA PRO A 50 13.01 -25.20 -14.28
C PRO A 50 12.12 -25.99 -13.31
N ASP A 51 12.73 -26.76 -12.41
CA ASP A 51 12.01 -27.55 -11.41
C ASP A 51 11.28 -26.65 -10.40
N SER A 52 11.92 -25.57 -9.94
CA SER A 52 11.31 -24.64 -9.01
C SER A 52 10.11 -23.90 -9.64
N VAL A 53 10.20 -23.54 -10.91
CA VAL A 53 9.07 -22.94 -11.64
C VAL A 53 7.88 -23.87 -11.69
N HIS A 54 8.10 -25.17 -12.00
CA HIS A 54 7.03 -26.17 -12.01
C HIS A 54 6.36 -26.36 -10.63
N ILE A 55 7.17 -26.39 -9.55
CA ILE A 55 6.65 -26.49 -8.18
C ILE A 55 5.80 -25.26 -7.84
N LEU A 56 6.29 -24.08 -8.15
CA LEU A 56 5.59 -22.82 -7.90
C LEU A 56 4.29 -22.71 -8.72
N GLU A 57 4.30 -23.11 -9.99
CA GLU A 57 3.11 -23.14 -10.83
C GLU A 57 2.04 -24.08 -10.28
N ARG A 58 2.47 -25.23 -9.78
CA ARG A 58 1.58 -26.22 -9.19
C ARG A 58 1.03 -25.82 -7.83
N SER A 59 1.80 -25.07 -7.03
CA SER A 59 1.37 -24.64 -5.69
C SER A 59 0.31 -23.53 -5.71
N ARG A 60 0.32 -22.62 -6.70
CA ARG A 60 -0.59 -21.47 -6.80
C ARG A 60 -2.09 -21.85 -6.73
N PRO A 61 -2.61 -22.81 -7.53
CA PRO A 61 -4.03 -23.16 -7.47
C PRO A 61 -4.41 -23.78 -6.12
N PHE A 62 -3.50 -24.51 -5.44
CA PHE A 62 -3.77 -25.05 -4.11
C PHE A 62 -3.91 -23.96 -3.05
N ILE A 63 -3.07 -22.91 -3.12
CA ILE A 63 -3.16 -21.76 -2.21
C ILE A 63 -4.46 -20.99 -2.46
N LEU A 64 -4.82 -20.73 -3.72
CA LEU A 64 -6.10 -20.10 -4.08
C LEU A 64 -7.29 -20.92 -3.60
N LEU A 65 -7.23 -22.25 -3.73
CA LEU A 65 -8.26 -23.15 -3.25
C LEU A 65 -8.37 -23.12 -1.71
N ALA A 66 -7.23 -23.06 -1.01
CA ALA A 66 -7.22 -22.91 0.45
C ALA A 66 -7.85 -21.59 0.90
N PHE A 67 -7.55 -20.47 0.22
CA PHE A 67 -8.26 -19.21 0.47
C PHE A 67 -9.75 -19.33 0.20
N PHE A 68 -10.13 -19.90 -0.93
CA PHE A 68 -11.53 -20.07 -1.31
C PHE A 68 -12.30 -20.90 -0.28
N THR A 69 -11.76 -22.05 0.13
CA THR A 69 -12.40 -22.94 1.12
C THR A 69 -12.46 -22.28 2.51
N GLY A 70 -11.40 -21.62 2.96
CA GLY A 70 -11.35 -20.93 4.23
C GLY A 70 -12.36 -19.77 4.28
N ILE A 71 -12.40 -18.92 3.24
CA ILE A 71 -13.35 -17.81 3.15
C ILE A 71 -14.79 -18.31 3.06
N THR A 72 -15.06 -19.34 2.24
CA THR A 72 -16.40 -19.95 2.14
C THR A 72 -16.87 -20.48 3.48
N LEU A 73 -16.01 -21.22 4.19
CA LEU A 73 -16.34 -21.75 5.51
C LEU A 73 -16.65 -20.63 6.51
N ARG A 74 -15.87 -19.55 6.50
CA ARG A 74 -16.11 -18.36 7.31
C ARG A 74 -17.45 -17.71 6.99
N TYR A 75 -17.82 -17.55 5.71
CA TYR A 75 -19.10 -17.00 5.29
C TYR A 75 -20.27 -17.87 5.74
N VAL A 76 -20.18 -19.20 5.60
CA VAL A 76 -21.21 -20.12 6.03
C VAL A 76 -21.43 -20.05 7.54
N VAL A 77 -20.35 -19.98 8.32
CA VAL A 77 -20.41 -19.96 9.79
C VAL A 77 -20.87 -18.63 10.36
N ARG A 78 -20.43 -17.49 9.77
CA ARG A 78 -20.66 -16.13 10.29
C ARG A 78 -21.58 -15.30 9.41
N PHE A 79 -22.43 -15.92 8.62
CA PHE A 79 -23.27 -15.25 7.61
C PHE A 79 -24.06 -14.04 8.16
N GLN A 80 -24.69 -14.19 9.33
CA GLN A 80 -25.50 -13.13 9.95
C GLN A 80 -24.65 -11.94 10.45
N GLU A 81 -23.42 -12.19 10.90
CA GLU A 81 -22.52 -11.16 11.39
C GLU A 81 -21.91 -10.37 10.22
N ILE A 82 -21.53 -11.07 9.14
CA ILE A 82 -20.88 -10.49 7.97
C ILE A 82 -21.82 -9.55 7.19
N ILE A 83 -23.11 -9.85 7.12
CA ILE A 83 -24.11 -8.98 6.45
C ILE A 83 -24.18 -7.59 7.12
N GLN A 84 -23.86 -7.49 8.40
CA GLN A 84 -23.87 -6.23 9.14
C GLN A 84 -22.55 -5.46 9.05
N GLU A 85 -21.50 -6.06 8.49
CA GLU A 85 -20.20 -5.40 8.32
C GLU A 85 -20.23 -4.38 7.18
N LYS A 86 -19.68 -3.17 7.42
CA LYS A 86 -19.61 -2.09 6.41
C LYS A 86 -18.77 -2.42 5.18
N MET A 87 -17.88 -3.40 5.28
CA MET A 87 -16.95 -3.83 4.22
C MET A 87 -17.50 -5.00 3.36
N LEU A 88 -18.77 -5.35 3.54
CA LEU A 88 -19.41 -6.48 2.87
C LEU A 88 -19.20 -6.48 1.34
N TYR A 89 -19.38 -5.33 0.68
CA TYR A 89 -19.25 -5.25 -0.79
C TYR A 89 -17.82 -5.52 -1.29
N LEU A 90 -16.82 -5.07 -0.54
CA LEU A 90 -15.43 -5.30 -0.88
C LEU A 90 -15.07 -6.79 -0.71
N ASP A 91 -15.51 -7.39 0.38
CA ASP A 91 -15.27 -8.81 0.65
C ASP A 91 -15.96 -9.71 -0.38
N ILE A 92 -17.18 -9.38 -0.76
CA ILE A 92 -17.92 -10.09 -1.81
C ILE A 92 -17.23 -9.96 -3.16
N SER A 93 -16.76 -8.75 -3.54
CA SER A 93 -16.05 -8.55 -4.81
C SER A 93 -14.73 -9.34 -4.86
N ILE A 94 -13.96 -9.37 -3.77
CA ILE A 94 -12.73 -10.16 -3.66
C ILE A 94 -13.06 -11.67 -3.77
N TYR A 95 -14.12 -12.13 -3.12
CA TYR A 95 -14.55 -13.52 -3.18
C TYR A 95 -14.94 -13.94 -4.60
N PHE A 96 -15.72 -13.10 -5.31
CA PHE A 96 -16.08 -13.35 -6.71
C PHE A 96 -14.84 -13.33 -7.63
N LEU A 97 -13.92 -12.42 -7.41
CA LEU A 97 -12.67 -12.37 -8.16
C LEU A 97 -11.84 -13.65 -7.94
N LEU A 98 -11.73 -14.11 -6.69
CA LEU A 98 -11.05 -15.34 -6.34
C LEU A 98 -11.72 -16.56 -7.02
N PHE A 99 -13.05 -16.62 -7.00
CA PHE A 99 -13.81 -17.66 -7.67
C PHE A 99 -13.59 -17.63 -9.20
N ALA A 100 -13.60 -16.44 -9.81
CA ALA A 100 -13.36 -16.29 -11.25
C ALA A 100 -11.95 -16.74 -11.65
N VAL A 101 -10.92 -16.38 -10.87
CA VAL A 101 -9.54 -16.82 -11.12
C VAL A 101 -9.38 -18.34 -10.93
N LEU A 102 -9.99 -18.89 -9.88
CA LEU A 102 -9.92 -20.33 -9.62
C LEU A 102 -10.63 -21.14 -10.70
N SER A 103 -11.84 -20.75 -11.09
CA SER A 103 -12.61 -21.40 -12.15
C SER A 103 -11.92 -21.29 -13.52
N SER A 104 -11.33 -20.13 -13.82
CA SER A 104 -10.58 -19.92 -15.07
C SER A 104 -9.37 -20.87 -15.19
N LYS A 105 -8.70 -21.16 -14.09
CA LYS A 105 -7.54 -22.07 -14.08
C LYS A 105 -7.91 -23.55 -14.10
N ILE A 106 -9.01 -23.93 -13.45
CA ILE A 106 -9.39 -25.35 -13.31
C ILE A 106 -10.25 -25.81 -14.49
N PHE A 107 -11.26 -25.03 -14.90
CA PHE A 107 -12.28 -25.47 -15.84
C PHE A 107 -12.17 -24.87 -17.22
N PHE A 108 -11.59 -23.67 -17.37
CA PHE A 108 -11.69 -22.88 -18.59
C PHE A 108 -10.34 -22.48 -19.19
N LYS A 109 -9.26 -23.19 -18.86
CA LYS A 109 -7.90 -22.85 -19.30
C LYS A 109 -7.80 -22.65 -20.83
N ASP A 110 -8.40 -23.53 -21.60
CA ASP A 110 -8.37 -23.48 -23.06
C ASP A 110 -9.53 -22.67 -23.67
N ALA A 111 -10.70 -22.67 -23.02
CA ALA A 111 -11.88 -21.94 -23.49
C ALA A 111 -11.71 -20.41 -23.35
N ILE A 112 -11.07 -19.92 -22.30
CA ILE A 112 -10.85 -18.48 -22.08
C ILE A 112 -9.83 -17.93 -23.10
N ALA A 113 -8.83 -18.72 -23.47
CA ALA A 113 -7.85 -18.33 -24.47
C ALA A 113 -8.49 -18.09 -25.85
N HIS A 114 -9.53 -18.87 -26.22
CA HIS A 114 -10.16 -18.80 -27.52
C HIS A 114 -11.44 -17.95 -27.56
N SER A 115 -12.28 -17.99 -26.50
CA SER A 115 -13.61 -17.38 -26.55
C SER A 115 -13.69 -16.00 -25.89
N LEU A 116 -12.83 -15.70 -24.90
CA LEU A 116 -12.87 -14.46 -24.12
C LEU A 116 -11.45 -13.89 -23.89
N PRO A 117 -10.78 -13.37 -24.94
CA PRO A 117 -9.41 -12.89 -24.85
C PRO A 117 -9.23 -11.78 -23.80
N TYR A 118 -10.27 -10.99 -23.53
CA TYR A 118 -10.26 -9.95 -22.50
C TYR A 118 -10.10 -10.49 -21.07
N LEU A 119 -10.51 -11.73 -20.79
CA LEU A 119 -10.36 -12.37 -19.48
C LEU A 119 -9.04 -13.14 -19.33
N SER A 120 -8.23 -13.23 -20.37
CA SER A 120 -6.93 -13.91 -20.33
C SER A 120 -5.97 -13.32 -19.30
N PHE A 121 -6.15 -12.04 -18.90
CA PHE A 121 -5.35 -11.43 -17.85
C PHE A 121 -5.50 -12.13 -16.49
N LEU A 122 -6.67 -12.75 -16.19
CA LEU A 122 -6.93 -13.48 -14.94
C LEU A 122 -6.02 -14.70 -14.77
N THR A 123 -5.57 -15.28 -15.89
CA THR A 123 -4.68 -16.46 -15.89
C THR A 123 -3.21 -16.09 -15.86
N LYS A 124 -2.86 -14.81 -16.12
CA LYS A 124 -1.46 -14.34 -16.13
C LYS A 124 -0.81 -14.52 -14.75
N PRO A 125 0.43 -15.02 -14.68
CA PRO A 125 1.13 -15.25 -13.42
C PRO A 125 1.18 -14.01 -12.52
N LEU A 126 1.49 -12.86 -13.12
CA LEU A 126 1.59 -11.58 -12.39
C LEU A 126 0.28 -11.22 -11.68
N PHE A 127 -0.86 -11.36 -12.35
CA PHE A 127 -2.17 -11.09 -11.76
C PHE A 127 -2.45 -11.99 -10.55
N VAL A 128 -2.12 -13.27 -10.66
CA VAL A 128 -2.28 -14.24 -9.56
C VAL A 128 -1.39 -13.88 -8.37
N TYR A 129 -0.15 -13.46 -8.61
CA TYR A 129 0.74 -13.01 -7.52
C TYR A 129 0.21 -11.76 -6.82
N VAL A 130 -0.26 -10.78 -7.58
CA VAL A 130 -0.89 -9.58 -7.01
C VAL A 130 -2.13 -9.95 -6.18
N LEU A 131 -2.97 -10.85 -6.68
CA LEU A 131 -4.15 -11.33 -5.95
C LEU A 131 -3.76 -12.06 -4.66
N LEU A 132 -2.78 -12.95 -4.70
CA LEU A 132 -2.27 -13.66 -3.52
C LEU A 132 -1.70 -12.67 -2.50
N LEU A 133 -0.96 -11.65 -2.93
CA LEU A 133 -0.43 -10.62 -2.06
C LEU A 133 -1.56 -9.83 -1.38
N LEU A 134 -2.56 -9.39 -2.14
CA LEU A 134 -3.72 -8.66 -1.61
C LEU A 134 -4.50 -9.49 -0.60
N LEU A 135 -4.85 -10.74 -0.94
CA LEU A 135 -5.56 -11.65 -0.04
C LEU A 135 -4.79 -11.85 1.26
N SER A 136 -3.50 -12.16 1.15
CA SER A 136 -2.65 -12.40 2.32
C SER A 136 -2.54 -11.18 3.22
N THR A 137 -2.33 -9.99 2.62
CA THR A 137 -2.20 -8.73 3.36
C THR A 137 -3.50 -8.38 4.08
N ILE A 138 -4.66 -8.48 3.40
CA ILE A 138 -5.97 -8.18 3.99
C ILE A 138 -6.27 -9.12 5.16
N HIS A 139 -6.10 -10.42 4.96
CA HIS A 139 -6.43 -11.39 6.01
C HIS A 139 -5.45 -11.35 7.19
N LEU A 140 -4.16 -11.21 6.92
CA LEU A 140 -3.16 -11.09 7.99
C LEU A 140 -3.37 -9.81 8.81
N SER A 141 -3.66 -8.69 8.15
CA SER A 141 -3.98 -7.41 8.81
C SER A 141 -5.19 -7.55 9.76
N ARG A 142 -6.27 -8.21 9.31
CA ARG A 142 -7.47 -8.44 10.14
C ARG A 142 -7.17 -9.30 11.36
N GLN A 143 -6.40 -10.38 11.21
CA GLN A 143 -6.02 -11.26 12.33
C GLN A 143 -5.11 -10.54 13.32
N THR A 144 -4.11 -9.80 12.84
CA THR A 144 -3.21 -9.02 13.67
C THR A 144 -3.97 -7.96 14.46
N PHE A 145 -4.91 -7.24 13.83
CA PHE A 145 -5.73 -6.23 14.50
C PHE A 145 -6.56 -6.82 15.66
N THR A 146 -7.13 -8.01 15.48
CA THR A 146 -7.89 -8.70 16.53
C THR A 146 -7.01 -9.08 17.72
N LEU A 147 -5.77 -9.50 17.48
CA LEU A 147 -4.80 -9.83 18.54
C LEU A 147 -4.26 -8.58 19.26
N MET A 148 -4.18 -7.44 18.57
CA MET A 148 -3.59 -6.18 19.09
C MET A 148 -4.57 -5.30 19.86
N GLN A 149 -5.86 -5.62 19.93
CA GLN A 149 -6.85 -4.90 20.74
C GLN A 149 -6.56 -4.92 22.26
N THR A 150 -5.50 -5.60 22.69
CA THR A 150 -5.07 -5.67 24.08
C THR A 150 -4.10 -4.53 24.41
N ARG A 151 -4.55 -3.55 25.20
CA ARG A 151 -3.80 -2.61 26.10
C ARG A 151 -2.44 -2.02 25.66
N ILE A 152 -2.05 -2.11 24.37
CA ILE A 152 -0.77 -1.55 23.88
C ILE A 152 -0.95 -0.05 23.63
N LYS A 153 -0.03 0.77 24.14
CA LYS A 153 -0.03 2.21 23.87
C LYS A 153 0.18 2.46 22.36
N PRO A 154 -0.58 3.40 21.73
CA PRO A 154 -0.45 3.68 20.28
C PRO A 154 0.97 4.03 19.83
N SER A 155 1.75 4.75 20.68
CA SER A 155 3.15 5.09 20.40
C SER A 155 4.07 3.86 20.32
N LEU A 156 3.85 2.88 21.21
CA LEU A 156 4.61 1.63 21.17
C LEU A 156 4.23 0.78 19.95
N LEU A 157 2.96 0.75 19.62
CA LEU A 157 2.48 0.06 18.41
C LEU A 157 3.14 0.63 17.15
N PHE A 158 3.21 1.96 17.06
CA PHE A 158 3.89 2.66 15.98
C PHE A 158 5.38 2.28 15.90
N LEU A 159 6.11 2.35 17.03
CA LEU A 159 7.52 1.97 17.09
C LEU A 159 7.72 0.51 16.63
N LEU A 160 6.92 -0.42 17.15
CA LEU A 160 7.00 -1.84 16.78
C LEU A 160 6.70 -2.08 15.31
N SER A 161 5.77 -1.32 14.70
CA SER A 161 5.47 -1.42 13.28
C SER A 161 6.65 -1.01 12.41
N PHE A 162 7.39 0.05 12.80
CA PHE A 162 8.61 0.47 12.10
C PHE A 162 9.71 -0.58 12.21
N VAL A 163 9.98 -1.08 13.42
CA VAL A 163 10.96 -2.17 13.62
C VAL A 163 10.60 -3.40 12.79
N PHE A 164 9.32 -3.77 12.74
CA PHE A 164 8.86 -4.89 11.93
C PHE A 164 9.12 -4.66 10.43
N VAL A 165 8.77 -3.49 9.89
CA VAL A 165 9.01 -3.15 8.48
C VAL A 165 10.51 -3.14 8.16
N ILE A 166 11.35 -2.61 9.05
CA ILE A 166 12.80 -2.61 8.90
C ILE A 166 13.35 -4.05 8.83
N LEU A 167 12.93 -4.93 9.73
CA LEU A 167 13.41 -6.32 9.75
C LEU A 167 12.96 -7.10 8.50
N VAL A 168 11.70 -6.92 8.08
CA VAL A 168 11.19 -7.51 6.83
C VAL A 168 11.95 -6.96 5.63
N GLY A 169 12.16 -5.66 5.56
CA GLY A 169 12.93 -5.01 4.51
C GLY A 169 14.37 -5.52 4.44
N ALA A 170 15.05 -5.64 5.57
CA ALA A 170 16.40 -6.21 5.65
C ALA A 170 16.45 -7.65 5.14
N GLY A 171 15.46 -8.47 5.51
CA GLY A 171 15.32 -9.83 4.99
C GLY A 171 15.11 -9.86 3.47
N LEU A 172 14.26 -9.00 2.93
CA LEU A 172 14.01 -8.90 1.48
C LEU A 172 15.25 -8.38 0.72
N LEU A 173 15.97 -7.40 1.25
CA LEU A 173 17.19 -6.88 0.65
C LEU A 173 18.37 -7.86 0.73
N SER A 174 18.34 -8.84 1.62
CA SER A 174 19.35 -9.91 1.72
C SER A 174 19.11 -11.05 0.72
N LEU A 175 18.03 -11.02 -0.05
CA LEU A 175 17.71 -12.08 -1.02
C LEU A 175 18.65 -12.04 -2.22
N PRO A 176 19.02 -13.21 -2.80
CA PRO A 176 19.96 -13.29 -3.91
C PRO A 176 19.60 -12.46 -5.15
N ASN A 177 18.30 -12.33 -5.46
CA ASN A 177 17.84 -11.55 -6.60
C ASN A 177 17.75 -10.04 -6.29
N ALA A 178 17.82 -9.63 -5.03
CA ALA A 178 17.78 -8.22 -4.65
C ALA A 178 19.16 -7.54 -4.76
N THR A 179 20.24 -8.32 -4.73
CA THR A 179 21.62 -7.81 -4.71
C THR A 179 22.40 -8.29 -5.93
N THR A 180 23.34 -7.48 -6.41
CA THR A 180 24.25 -7.82 -7.51
C THR A 180 25.37 -8.75 -7.05
N HIS A 181 25.79 -8.59 -5.81
CA HIS A 181 26.78 -9.42 -5.12
C HIS A 181 26.32 -9.61 -3.67
N ARG A 182 26.86 -10.61 -3.00
CA ARG A 182 26.50 -10.92 -1.61
C ARG A 182 26.91 -9.76 -0.70
N ILE A 183 25.95 -9.10 -0.07
CA ILE A 183 26.17 -8.08 0.95
C ILE A 183 25.97 -8.68 2.35
N PRO A 184 26.69 -8.20 3.38
CA PRO A 184 26.45 -8.57 4.77
C PRO A 184 25.04 -8.20 5.21
N PHE A 185 24.42 -9.00 6.08
CA PHE A 185 23.08 -8.71 6.61
C PHE A 185 23.02 -7.34 7.33
N ILE A 186 24.11 -6.92 7.95
CA ILE A 186 24.18 -5.64 8.65
C ILE A 186 24.04 -4.46 7.68
N ASP A 187 24.57 -4.55 6.46
CA ASP A 187 24.42 -3.52 5.44
C ASP A 187 22.99 -3.52 4.89
N ALA A 188 22.39 -4.69 4.66
CA ALA A 188 20.97 -4.80 4.29
C ALA A 188 20.06 -4.22 5.38
N LEU A 189 20.36 -4.47 6.65
CA LEU A 189 19.64 -3.89 7.79
C LEU A 189 19.80 -2.37 7.85
N PHE A 190 21.01 -1.87 7.60
CA PHE A 190 21.27 -0.44 7.56
C PHE A 190 20.50 0.24 6.43
N ILE A 191 20.57 -0.32 5.20
CA ILE A 191 19.83 0.23 4.05
C ILE A 191 18.31 0.17 4.27
N SER A 192 17.80 -0.91 4.86
CA SER A 192 16.38 -1.00 5.22
C SER A 192 16.00 0.06 6.26
N THR A 193 16.82 0.25 7.29
CA THR A 193 16.58 1.24 8.34
C THR A 193 16.58 2.65 7.78
N THR A 194 17.60 3.01 7.00
CA THR A 194 17.73 4.34 6.40
C THR A 194 16.59 4.64 5.41
N SER A 195 16.12 3.63 4.68
CA SER A 195 14.97 3.74 3.77
C SER A 195 13.67 3.99 4.52
N VAL A 196 13.37 3.19 5.55
CA VAL A 196 12.13 3.31 6.35
C VAL A 196 12.15 4.55 7.24
N CYS A 197 13.30 4.92 7.80
CA CYS A 197 13.45 6.14 8.61
C CYS A 197 13.68 7.39 7.75
N VAL A 198 13.75 7.24 6.42
CA VAL A 198 13.92 8.33 5.46
C VAL A 198 15.16 9.18 5.77
N THR A 199 16.28 8.52 6.04
CA THR A 199 17.51 9.17 6.54
C THR A 199 18.50 9.51 5.40
N GLY A 200 18.60 8.62 4.38
CA GLY A 200 19.43 8.82 3.20
C GLY A 200 20.90 8.46 3.32
N LEU A 201 21.31 7.91 4.46
CA LEU A 201 22.68 7.41 4.63
C LEU A 201 22.82 5.99 4.07
N THR A 202 23.96 5.69 3.48
CA THR A 202 24.23 4.36 2.90
C THR A 202 25.61 3.87 3.31
N THR A 203 25.72 2.57 3.62
CA THR A 203 26.98 1.89 3.91
C THR A 203 27.59 1.27 2.66
N VAL A 204 26.77 1.06 1.64
CA VAL A 204 27.16 0.53 0.33
C VAL A 204 26.57 1.41 -0.77
N ASP A 205 27.19 1.41 -1.94
CA ASP A 205 26.63 2.11 -3.10
C ASP A 205 25.34 1.41 -3.56
N VAL A 206 24.21 2.09 -3.40
CA VAL A 206 22.89 1.54 -3.74
C VAL A 206 22.76 1.26 -5.23
N ALA A 207 23.37 2.10 -6.10
CA ALA A 207 23.28 1.95 -7.54
C ALA A 207 23.93 0.65 -8.05
N THR A 208 25.06 0.26 -7.46
CA THR A 208 25.85 -0.89 -7.92
C THR A 208 25.62 -2.15 -7.11
N SER A 209 25.24 -2.03 -5.83
CA SER A 209 25.08 -3.18 -4.92
C SER A 209 23.72 -3.88 -5.06
N PHE A 210 22.70 -3.15 -5.53
CA PHE A 210 21.35 -3.69 -5.65
C PHE A 210 20.92 -3.86 -7.11
N THR A 211 20.13 -4.89 -7.34
CA THR A 211 19.48 -5.14 -8.64
C THR A 211 18.24 -4.23 -8.79
N HIS A 212 17.61 -4.28 -9.96
CA HIS A 212 16.33 -3.61 -10.17
C HIS A 212 15.27 -4.01 -9.14
N ILE A 213 15.23 -5.29 -8.73
CA ILE A 213 14.33 -5.77 -7.65
C ILE A 213 14.72 -5.14 -6.31
N GLY A 214 16.02 -5.06 -5.98
CA GLY A 214 16.48 -4.39 -4.78
C GLY A 214 16.10 -2.92 -4.75
N HIS A 215 16.25 -2.20 -5.86
CA HIS A 215 15.80 -0.80 -5.97
C HIS A 215 14.28 -0.65 -5.77
N ILE A 216 13.46 -1.57 -6.31
CA ILE A 216 12.00 -1.57 -6.07
C ILE A 216 11.70 -1.76 -4.58
N ILE A 217 12.38 -2.69 -3.90
CA ILE A 217 12.21 -2.92 -2.46
C ILE A 217 12.57 -1.65 -1.69
N ILE A 218 13.71 -1.01 -1.99
CA ILE A 218 14.14 0.25 -1.37
C ILE A 218 13.09 1.34 -1.58
N MET A 219 12.58 1.53 -2.80
CA MET A 219 11.56 2.51 -3.13
C MET A 219 10.28 2.28 -2.32
N ILE A 220 9.82 1.03 -2.18
CA ILE A 220 8.66 0.68 -1.37
C ILE A 220 8.91 0.97 0.12
N LEU A 221 10.10 0.67 0.64
CA LEU A 221 10.45 0.96 2.03
C LEU A 221 10.46 2.46 2.30
N ILE A 222 11.01 3.27 1.38
CA ILE A 222 10.98 4.74 1.45
C ILE A 222 9.53 5.22 1.47
N GLN A 223 8.67 4.71 0.59
CA GLN A 223 7.27 5.10 0.50
C GLN A 223 6.50 4.77 1.78
N ILE A 224 6.67 3.56 2.33
CA ILE A 224 6.04 3.16 3.59
C ILE A 224 6.53 4.05 4.74
N GLY A 225 7.83 4.33 4.80
CA GLY A 225 8.45 5.17 5.81
C GLY A 225 7.96 6.62 5.73
N GLY A 226 8.00 7.24 4.55
CA GLY A 226 7.55 8.60 4.31
C GLY A 226 6.08 8.82 4.68
N ILE A 227 5.18 7.96 4.18
CA ILE A 227 3.75 8.01 4.52
C ILE A 227 3.55 7.76 6.02
N GLY A 228 4.28 6.83 6.62
CA GLY A 228 4.21 6.51 8.04
C GLY A 228 4.58 7.72 8.91
N VAL A 229 5.69 8.38 8.62
CA VAL A 229 6.14 9.58 9.35
C VAL A 229 5.17 10.74 9.15
N MET A 230 4.69 11.00 7.93
CA MET A 230 3.71 12.06 7.64
C MET A 230 2.38 11.81 8.37
N THR A 231 1.91 10.57 8.41
CA THR A 231 0.67 10.19 9.10
C THR A 231 0.82 10.36 10.60
N PHE A 232 1.94 9.91 11.16
CA PHE A 232 2.24 10.01 12.59
C PHE A 232 2.36 11.46 13.05
N THR A 233 3.12 12.28 12.33
CA THR A 233 3.27 13.72 12.65
C THR A 233 1.93 14.44 12.57
N SER A 234 1.10 14.14 11.58
CA SER A 234 -0.25 14.70 11.46
C SER A 234 -1.14 14.30 12.64
N PHE A 235 -1.11 13.02 13.05
CA PHE A 235 -1.86 12.52 14.21
C PHE A 235 -1.40 13.19 15.50
N PHE A 236 -0.09 13.34 15.72
CA PHE A 236 0.46 14.00 16.91
C PHE A 236 0.13 15.49 16.91
N ALA A 237 0.30 16.20 15.80
CA ALA A 237 -0.08 17.59 15.68
C ALA A 237 -1.55 17.80 16.08
N LEU A 238 -2.45 16.97 15.56
CA LEU A 238 -3.87 17.00 15.91
C LEU A 238 -4.11 16.71 17.41
N SER A 239 -3.39 15.75 17.98
CA SER A 239 -3.54 15.36 19.40
C SER A 239 -3.04 16.44 20.37
N PHE A 240 -1.98 17.16 20.02
CA PHE A 240 -1.45 18.27 20.83
C PHE A 240 -2.23 19.56 20.67
N MET A 241 -2.72 19.87 19.46
CA MET A 241 -3.53 21.07 19.19
C MET A 241 -4.90 21.03 19.89
N GLY A 242 -5.43 19.84 20.20
CA GLY A 242 -6.74 19.67 20.85
C GLY A 242 -6.88 20.23 22.27
N LYS A 243 -5.80 20.72 22.91
CA LYS A 243 -5.83 21.23 24.30
C LYS A 243 -5.79 22.75 24.45
N SER A 244 -5.60 23.56 23.42
CA SER A 244 -5.24 24.95 23.64
C SER A 244 -5.97 26.06 22.86
N SER A 245 -6.88 25.81 21.93
CA SER A 245 -7.63 26.91 21.33
C SER A 245 -8.95 26.49 20.68
N PHE A 246 -9.98 27.36 20.80
CA PHE A 246 -11.27 27.24 20.14
C PHE A 246 -11.13 27.17 18.61
N THR A 247 -10.19 27.89 18.05
CA THR A 247 -9.83 27.90 16.61
C THR A 247 -9.28 26.55 16.16
N SER A 248 -8.47 25.87 16.98
CA SER A 248 -7.94 24.55 16.72
C SER A 248 -9.03 23.48 16.73
N LYS A 249 -10.04 23.63 17.63
CA LYS A 249 -11.23 22.75 17.64
C LYS A 249 -12.10 22.95 16.40
N MET A 250 -12.19 24.17 15.87
CA MET A 250 -12.94 24.48 14.66
C MET A 250 -12.23 23.93 13.41
N MET A 251 -10.90 24.07 13.31
CA MET A 251 -10.10 23.41 12.26
C MET A 251 -10.20 21.87 12.33
N LEU A 252 -10.17 21.29 13.53
CA LEU A 252 -10.37 19.86 13.73
C LEU A 252 -11.79 19.41 13.31
N LYS A 253 -12.80 20.20 13.63
CA LYS A 253 -14.19 19.95 13.23
C LYS A 253 -14.36 20.04 11.73
N ASP A 254 -13.70 20.97 11.05
CA ASP A 254 -13.70 21.11 9.59
C ASP A 254 -12.88 19.99 8.90
N MET A 255 -11.80 19.50 9.50
CA MET A 255 -11.03 18.38 8.98
C MET A 255 -11.65 17.01 9.27
N LEU A 256 -12.33 16.86 10.40
CA LEU A 256 -12.88 15.58 10.83
C LEU A 256 -14.39 15.46 10.59
N ASN A 257 -15.09 16.55 10.31
CA ASN A 257 -16.54 16.73 10.08
C ASN A 257 -17.48 15.52 10.33
N GLU A 258 -17.07 14.58 11.17
CA GLU A 258 -17.87 13.43 11.61
C GLU A 258 -17.33 12.84 12.91
N ASP A 259 -18.20 12.66 13.90
CA ASP A 259 -17.98 12.00 15.20
C ASP A 259 -17.73 10.47 15.11
N ARG A 260 -17.10 9.96 14.03
CA ARG A 260 -16.95 8.51 13.81
C ARG A 260 -15.58 8.14 13.24
N THR A 261 -15.14 6.94 13.59
CA THR A 261 -13.92 6.24 13.13
C THR A 261 -13.66 6.24 11.61
N GLY A 262 -14.63 6.63 10.77
CA GLY A 262 -14.48 6.85 9.33
C GLY A 262 -13.62 8.05 8.93
N GLY A 263 -13.45 9.04 9.82
CA GLY A 263 -12.67 10.24 9.54
C GLY A 263 -11.16 9.95 9.39
N LEU A 264 -10.61 9.08 10.24
CA LEU A 264 -9.18 8.73 10.22
C LEU A 264 -8.78 8.00 8.93
N PHE A 265 -9.60 7.03 8.50
CA PHE A 265 -9.37 6.31 7.26
C PHE A 265 -9.38 7.24 6.02
N ARG A 266 -10.31 8.19 5.99
CA ARG A 266 -10.37 9.21 4.92
C ARG A 266 -9.13 10.10 4.91
N VAL A 267 -8.62 10.49 6.08
CA VAL A 267 -7.37 11.27 6.20
C VAL A 267 -6.19 10.48 5.62
N ILE A 268 -6.04 9.21 5.98
CA ILE A 268 -4.98 8.34 5.45
C ILE A 268 -5.08 8.21 3.91
N LEU A 269 -6.29 7.98 3.39
CA LEU A 269 -6.50 7.92 1.93
C LEU A 269 -6.18 9.25 1.24
N ASN A 270 -6.52 10.38 1.85
CA ASN A 270 -6.17 11.68 1.29
C ASN A 270 -4.66 11.92 1.30
N ILE A 271 -3.95 11.52 2.38
CA ILE A 271 -2.48 11.58 2.43
C ILE A 271 -1.90 10.75 1.29
N LEU A 272 -2.33 9.50 1.15
CA LEU A 272 -1.86 8.60 0.10
C LEU A 272 -2.13 9.18 -1.30
N PHE A 273 -3.33 9.68 -1.55
CA PHE A 273 -3.70 10.25 -2.83
C PHE A 273 -2.86 11.49 -3.18
N VAL A 274 -2.71 12.43 -2.24
CA VAL A 274 -1.93 13.67 -2.45
C VAL A 274 -0.45 13.35 -2.66
N THR A 275 0.10 12.41 -1.89
CA THR A 275 1.49 11.94 -2.04
C THR A 275 1.71 11.38 -3.43
N LEU A 276 0.93 10.37 -3.84
CA LEU A 276 1.07 9.74 -5.15
C LEU A 276 0.82 10.71 -6.31
N PHE A 277 -0.08 11.68 -6.13
CA PHE A 277 -0.36 12.70 -7.13
C PHE A 277 0.84 13.64 -7.34
N ILE A 278 1.45 14.14 -6.26
CA ILE A 278 2.62 15.03 -6.35
C ILE A 278 3.85 14.27 -6.86
N GLU A 279 4.07 13.05 -6.38
CA GLU A 279 5.13 12.16 -6.86
C GLU A 279 4.97 11.84 -8.35
N GLY A 280 3.74 11.58 -8.81
CA GLY A 280 3.43 11.35 -10.21
C GLY A 280 3.74 12.55 -11.12
N ILE A 281 3.38 13.77 -10.67
CA ILE A 281 3.73 15.01 -11.38
C ILE A 281 5.26 15.18 -11.39
N GLY A 282 5.93 15.01 -10.26
CA GLY A 282 7.37 15.11 -10.17
C GLY A 282 8.09 14.10 -11.08
N ALA A 283 7.64 12.84 -11.05
CA ALA A 283 8.17 11.78 -11.91
C ALA A 283 8.01 12.12 -13.41
N TYR A 284 6.88 12.71 -13.79
CA TYR A 284 6.67 13.15 -15.16
C TYR A 284 7.69 14.20 -15.61
N PHE A 285 7.93 15.23 -14.81
CA PHE A 285 8.92 16.26 -15.15
C PHE A 285 10.36 15.75 -15.12
N ILE A 286 10.72 14.94 -14.11
CA ILE A 286 12.01 14.25 -14.05
C ILE A 286 12.22 13.38 -15.29
N TYR A 287 11.22 12.61 -15.71
CA TYR A 287 11.29 11.78 -16.91
C TYR A 287 11.54 12.61 -18.18
N MET A 288 10.88 13.76 -18.33
CA MET A 288 11.08 14.65 -19.47
C MET A 288 12.52 15.15 -19.59
N ASP A 289 13.17 15.43 -18.44
CA ASP A 289 14.55 15.92 -18.42
C ASP A 289 15.59 14.80 -18.63
N VAL A 290 15.32 13.56 -18.18
CA VAL A 290 16.28 12.45 -18.34
C VAL A 290 16.09 11.63 -19.61
N ARG A 291 15.04 11.89 -20.37
CA ARG A 291 14.73 11.16 -21.58
C ARG A 291 15.88 11.21 -22.58
N GLY A 292 16.31 10.04 -23.04
CA GLY A 292 17.42 9.86 -23.98
C GLY A 292 18.81 10.02 -23.36
N SER A 293 18.93 10.12 -22.01
CA SER A 293 20.21 10.39 -21.33
C SER A 293 20.72 9.20 -20.53
N LEU A 294 19.85 8.30 -20.11
CA LEU A 294 20.25 7.15 -19.29
C LEU A 294 20.48 5.91 -20.16
N PRO A 295 21.53 5.12 -19.87
CA PRO A 295 21.73 3.84 -20.51
C PRO A 295 20.59 2.88 -20.12
N GLY A 296 20.02 2.13 -21.08
CA GLY A 296 18.93 1.17 -20.83
C GLY A 296 17.54 1.60 -21.32
N GLY A 297 17.45 2.78 -21.92
CA GLY A 297 16.25 3.25 -22.64
C GLY A 297 15.07 3.61 -21.74
N THR A 298 13.90 3.76 -22.36
CA THR A 298 12.69 4.33 -21.76
C THR A 298 12.25 3.68 -20.44
N GLN A 299 12.41 2.36 -20.30
CA GLN A 299 12.03 1.67 -19.05
C GLN A 299 12.89 2.09 -17.86
N GLN A 300 14.20 2.19 -18.07
CA GLN A 300 15.12 2.58 -17.02
C GLN A 300 14.97 4.07 -16.67
N GLU A 301 14.74 4.92 -17.68
CA GLU A 301 14.47 6.33 -17.49
C GLU A 301 13.18 6.57 -16.68
N LEU A 302 12.10 5.84 -17.00
CA LEU A 302 10.85 5.92 -16.27
C LEU A 302 11.02 5.44 -14.83
N PHE A 303 11.74 4.35 -14.62
CA PHE A 303 12.02 3.83 -13.27
C PHE A 303 12.86 4.82 -12.46
N TYR A 304 13.92 5.38 -13.08
CA TYR A 304 14.72 6.44 -12.48
C TYR A 304 13.86 7.62 -12.02
N ALA A 305 12.99 8.10 -12.89
CA ALA A 305 12.11 9.22 -12.59
C ALA A 305 11.16 8.91 -11.42
N MET A 306 10.55 7.74 -11.40
CA MET A 306 9.67 7.31 -10.31
C MET A 306 10.44 7.18 -8.99
N PHE A 307 11.60 6.50 -9.02
CA PHE A 307 12.43 6.30 -7.83
C PHE A 307 12.85 7.62 -7.21
N HIS A 308 13.36 8.55 -8.03
CA HIS A 308 13.84 9.84 -7.54
C HIS A 308 12.70 10.78 -7.12
N ALA A 309 11.54 10.69 -7.74
CA ALA A 309 10.36 11.43 -7.29
C ALA A 309 9.93 10.98 -5.89
N VAL A 310 9.84 9.68 -5.64
CA VAL A 310 9.54 9.10 -4.32
C VAL A 310 10.63 9.46 -3.30
N SER A 311 11.90 9.24 -3.66
CA SER A 311 13.04 9.53 -2.78
C SER A 311 13.11 11.00 -2.39
N ALA A 312 12.86 11.93 -3.34
CA ALA A 312 12.87 13.37 -3.11
C ALA A 312 11.67 13.81 -2.28
N PHE A 313 10.46 13.41 -2.63
CA PHE A 313 9.25 13.81 -1.92
C PHE A 313 9.22 13.28 -0.48
N CYS A 314 9.63 12.03 -0.27
CA CYS A 314 9.79 11.48 1.08
C CYS A 314 10.99 12.07 1.84
N ASN A 315 11.86 12.86 1.21
CA ASN A 315 13.12 13.38 1.76
C ASN A 315 14.14 12.28 2.12
N ALA A 316 14.13 11.16 1.40
CA ALA A 316 15.03 10.04 1.66
C ALA A 316 16.46 10.28 1.14
N GLY A 317 16.61 10.92 -0.01
CA GLY A 317 17.92 11.25 -0.58
C GLY A 317 18.71 10.07 -1.12
N ILE A 318 18.10 8.89 -1.27
CA ILE A 318 18.72 7.71 -1.89
C ILE A 318 18.60 7.81 -3.40
N SER A 319 19.66 7.44 -4.13
CA SER A 319 19.73 7.49 -5.60
C SER A 319 20.06 6.13 -6.21
N THR A 320 19.63 5.93 -7.45
CA THR A 320 20.01 4.80 -8.30
C THR A 320 21.24 5.10 -9.18
N LEU A 321 21.88 6.25 -9.00
CA LEU A 321 23.15 6.62 -9.61
C LEU A 321 24.22 6.75 -8.53
N SER A 322 25.43 6.21 -8.78
CA SER A 322 26.54 6.21 -7.82
C SER A 322 26.99 7.62 -7.46
N GLY A 323 27.00 8.53 -8.42
CA GLY A 323 27.31 9.94 -8.21
C GLY A 323 26.15 10.77 -7.65
N ASN A 324 25.00 10.16 -7.38
CA ASN A 324 23.77 10.86 -6.98
C ASN A 324 23.43 11.97 -8.00
N MET A 325 23.13 13.19 -7.56
CA MET A 325 22.89 14.33 -8.45
C MET A 325 24.16 14.92 -9.09
N TYR A 326 25.34 14.50 -8.65
CA TYR A 326 26.63 14.84 -9.26
C TYR A 326 27.09 13.82 -10.31
N ASP A 327 26.30 12.79 -10.58
CA ASP A 327 26.60 11.82 -11.64
C ASP A 327 26.68 12.55 -12.99
N PRO A 328 27.72 12.26 -13.82
CA PRO A 328 27.91 12.94 -15.11
C PRO A 328 26.71 12.88 -16.06
N LEU A 329 25.83 11.88 -15.89
CA LEU A 329 24.61 11.73 -16.70
C LEU A 329 23.55 12.77 -16.39
N VAL A 330 23.59 13.36 -15.20
CA VAL A 330 22.54 14.27 -14.70
C VAL A 330 23.06 15.58 -14.11
N ALA A 331 24.37 15.72 -13.88
CA ALA A 331 24.95 16.88 -13.21
C ALA A 331 24.62 18.21 -13.88
N ASP A 332 24.60 18.26 -15.21
CA ASP A 332 24.33 19.48 -15.99
C ASP A 332 22.83 19.74 -16.24
N LYS A 333 21.94 18.90 -15.68
CA LYS A 333 20.49 19.01 -15.89
C LYS A 333 19.84 19.88 -14.81
N TYR A 334 19.95 21.19 -14.93
CA TYR A 334 19.44 22.15 -13.94
C TYR A 334 17.92 22.05 -13.71
N ASN A 335 17.14 21.74 -14.75
CA ASN A 335 15.68 21.55 -14.61
C ASN A 335 15.38 20.32 -13.73
N LEU A 336 16.11 19.21 -13.92
CA LEU A 336 15.99 18.03 -13.07
C LEU A 336 16.24 18.38 -11.58
N HIS A 337 17.32 19.11 -11.31
CA HIS A 337 17.66 19.55 -9.96
C HIS A 337 16.57 20.45 -9.37
N PHE A 338 16.00 21.35 -10.18
CA PHE A 338 14.89 22.20 -9.77
C PHE A 338 13.66 21.37 -9.36
N TRP A 339 13.25 20.38 -10.16
CA TRP A 339 12.09 19.55 -9.84
C TRP A 339 12.31 18.68 -8.61
N ILE A 340 13.52 18.14 -8.45
CA ILE A 340 13.90 17.40 -7.23
C ILE A 340 13.85 18.31 -6.01
N ALA A 341 14.39 19.52 -6.08
CA ALA A 341 14.34 20.49 -4.99
C ALA A 341 12.89 20.88 -4.64
N MET A 342 12.02 21.06 -5.63
CA MET A 342 10.59 21.34 -5.40
C MET A 342 9.91 20.17 -4.69
N LEU A 343 10.18 18.93 -5.08
CA LEU A 343 9.64 17.74 -4.41
C LEU A 343 10.09 17.65 -2.95
N ILE A 344 11.37 17.92 -2.67
CA ILE A 344 11.93 17.96 -1.31
C ILE A 344 11.18 19.01 -0.46
N ILE A 345 10.97 20.21 -1.02
CA ILE A 345 10.25 21.28 -0.33
C ILE A 345 8.81 20.88 -0.04
N PHE A 346 8.07 20.36 -1.03
CA PHE A 346 6.68 19.93 -0.84
C PHE A 346 6.55 18.78 0.16
N GLY A 347 7.46 17.81 0.13
CA GLY A 347 7.51 16.74 1.11
C GLY A 347 7.83 17.24 2.51
N GLY A 348 8.78 18.17 2.65
CA GLY A 348 9.18 18.77 3.92
C GLY A 348 8.14 19.69 4.56
N LEU A 349 7.27 20.32 3.77
CA LEU A 349 6.15 21.12 4.30
C LEU A 349 5.14 20.28 5.08
N GLY A 350 5.05 19.01 4.77
CA GLY A 350 4.14 18.06 5.41
C GLY A 350 2.69 18.18 4.90
N PHE A 351 1.97 17.07 5.03
CA PHE A 351 0.61 16.91 4.52
C PHE A 351 -0.39 18.02 4.96
N PRO A 352 -0.45 18.46 6.25
CA PRO A 352 -1.46 19.43 6.67
C PRO A 352 -1.37 20.77 5.91
N ILE A 353 -0.14 21.23 5.65
CA ILE A 353 0.10 22.48 4.94
C ILE A 353 -0.25 22.32 3.46
N VAL A 354 0.27 21.28 2.82
CA VAL A 354 0.01 20.98 1.40
C VAL A 354 -1.49 20.82 1.14
N PHE A 355 -2.19 20.09 2.01
CA PHE A 355 -3.63 19.87 1.88
C PHE A 355 -4.44 21.18 2.03
N ASN A 356 -4.06 22.07 2.95
CA ASN A 356 -4.70 23.36 3.11
C ASN A 356 -4.49 24.25 1.88
N TYR A 357 -3.29 24.26 1.29
CA TYR A 357 -3.04 24.97 0.04
C TYR A 357 -3.84 24.43 -1.13
N LEU A 358 -3.94 23.10 -1.26
CA LEU A 358 -4.76 22.47 -2.30
C LEU A 358 -6.25 22.80 -2.13
N LYS A 359 -6.77 22.81 -0.90
CA LYS A 359 -8.14 23.26 -0.60
C LYS A 359 -8.35 24.72 -0.96
N LEU A 360 -7.41 25.60 -0.59
CA LEU A 360 -7.47 27.03 -0.91
C LEU A 360 -7.47 27.23 -2.42
N LEU A 361 -6.58 26.57 -3.14
CA LEU A 361 -6.50 26.65 -4.60
C LEU A 361 -7.80 26.16 -5.26
N HIS A 362 -8.33 25.02 -4.80
CA HIS A 362 -9.62 24.50 -5.27
C HIS A 362 -10.75 25.51 -5.02
N HIS A 363 -10.81 26.11 -3.83
CA HIS A 363 -11.82 27.10 -3.47
C HIS A 363 -11.69 28.38 -4.34
N LEU A 364 -10.48 28.86 -4.59
CA LEU A 364 -10.23 30.03 -5.45
C LEU A 364 -10.64 29.76 -6.91
N LEU A 365 -10.30 28.57 -7.44
CA LEU A 365 -10.69 28.15 -8.78
C LEU A 365 -12.20 28.03 -8.92
N MET A 366 -12.87 27.38 -7.97
CA MET A 366 -14.33 27.21 -7.99
C MET A 366 -15.07 28.53 -7.79
N ASN A 367 -14.58 29.41 -6.92
CA ASN A 367 -15.19 30.76 -6.72
C ASN A 367 -14.89 31.68 -7.87
N GLY A 368 -13.70 31.66 -8.47
CA GLY A 368 -13.39 32.35 -9.69
C GLY A 368 -14.37 32.02 -10.82
N ILE A 369 -14.66 30.74 -11.02
CA ILE A 369 -15.64 30.26 -11.99
C ILE A 369 -17.07 30.76 -11.64
N LYS A 370 -17.45 30.70 -10.35
CA LYS A 370 -18.77 31.20 -9.90
C LYS A 370 -18.90 32.72 -10.05
N THR A 371 -17.86 33.50 -9.74
CA THR A 371 -17.90 34.97 -9.87
C THR A 371 -18.08 35.37 -11.31
N VAL A 372 -17.48 34.70 -12.28
CA VAL A 372 -17.69 34.95 -13.71
C VAL A 372 -19.14 34.61 -14.14
N SER A 373 -19.77 33.60 -13.49
CA SER A 373 -21.17 33.23 -13.78
C SER A 373 -22.20 34.20 -13.19
N TYR A 374 -21.88 34.90 -12.09
CA TYR A 374 -22.81 35.81 -11.42
C TYR A 374 -22.71 37.27 -11.91
N THR A 375 -21.69 37.69 -12.66
CA THR A 375 -21.58 39.05 -13.21
C THR A 375 -22.53 39.31 -14.38
N HIS A 376 -23.26 38.30 -14.86
CA HIS A 376 -24.25 38.46 -15.95
C HIS A 376 -25.71 38.37 -15.51
N LEU A 377 -26.03 38.28 -14.23
CA LEU A 377 -27.41 38.21 -13.75
C LEU A 377 -27.56 39.01 -12.45
N THR A 378 -28.17 40.17 -12.63
CA THR A 378 -28.82 41.09 -11.71
C THR A 378 -28.13 42.44 -11.54
N LEU A 379 -28.50 43.35 -12.41
CA LEU A 379 -28.69 44.75 -12.03
C LEU A 379 -29.89 44.83 -11.07
N PRO A 380 -29.74 45.36 -9.85
CA PRO A 380 -30.91 45.68 -9.04
C PRO A 380 -31.60 46.87 -9.68
N THR A 381 -32.77 46.66 -10.28
CA THR A 381 -33.69 47.72 -10.54
C THR A 381 -34.21 48.22 -9.20
N ASN A 382 -33.62 49.30 -8.68
CA ASN A 382 -34.29 50.14 -7.71
C ASN A 382 -35.56 50.69 -8.39
N ARG A 383 -36.74 50.24 -7.90
CA ARG A 383 -37.93 51.04 -7.87
C ARG A 383 -38.45 51.03 -6.44
N GLU A 384 -38.55 52.24 -5.98
CA GLU A 384 -39.13 52.78 -4.75
C GLU A 384 -40.07 51.93 -3.93
#